data_3a932098349e69862c9d830ffdb19626
#
_entry.id   3a932098349e69862c9d830ffdb19626
#
_cell.length_a   1.000
_cell.length_b   1.000
_cell.length_c   1.000
_cell.angle_alpha   90.00
_cell.angle_beta   90.00
_cell.angle_gamma   90.00
#
_symmetry.space_group_name_H-M   'P 1'
#
loop_
_entity.id
_entity.type
_entity.pdbx_description
1 polymer ?
#
loop_
_entity_poly.entity_id
_entity_poly.type
_entity_poly.pdbx_seq_one_letter_code
_entity_poly.pdbx_strand_id
1 'polypeptide(L)'
;ARTELIIKHPFFGKLALGMKIVERDDIDTMAVDGTHLFYNKEWVLGITHQERVGVIAHEVLHIVFKHHLRRKDRCPHYWNIAGDYVINAILFEHGFILPDGGLFDTKYAKWKTESVYKEVFKNKEHDDIQTVGEVIDATGEDGKELTESELQEMEKEITVQVLQAEQSAKGMGKGGDATKGMLDIVKEQSVSWDDVLANLVLDIKIFTYLVVKRNLVQKVLLL
;
A
#
# COMPACT_ATOMS: atom_id res chain seq x y z
N ALA A 1 -10.59 -4.52 -18.22
CA ALA A 1 -9.38 -4.61 -17.42
C ALA A 1 -9.59 -5.51 -16.19
N ARG A 2 -10.56 -5.23 -15.26
CA ARG A 2 -10.78 -6.03 -14.04
C ARG A 2 -11.04 -7.52 -14.31
N THR A 3 -11.86 -7.86 -15.32
CA THR A 3 -12.10 -9.26 -15.73
C THR A 3 -10.82 -9.97 -16.14
N GLU A 4 -9.94 -9.26 -16.85
CA GLU A 4 -8.65 -9.82 -17.24
C GLU A 4 -7.74 -10.08 -16.04
N LEU A 5 -7.71 -9.16 -15.07
CA LEU A 5 -6.99 -9.39 -13.81
C LEU A 5 -7.49 -10.65 -13.08
N ILE A 6 -8.80 -10.90 -13.03
CA ILE A 6 -9.35 -12.11 -12.42
C ILE A 6 -8.83 -13.37 -13.12
N ILE A 7 -8.79 -13.35 -14.44
CA ILE A 7 -8.42 -14.54 -15.25
C ILE A 7 -6.91 -14.75 -15.28
N LYS A 8 -6.13 -13.70 -15.50
CA LYS A 8 -4.67 -13.79 -15.69
C LYS A 8 -3.87 -13.59 -14.41
N HIS A 9 -4.34 -12.72 -13.54
CA HIS A 9 -3.67 -12.28 -12.30
C HIS A 9 -4.64 -12.32 -11.12
N PRO A 10 -5.09 -13.53 -10.68
CA PRO A 10 -6.21 -13.67 -9.73
C PRO A 10 -5.97 -12.99 -8.38
N PHE A 11 -4.73 -12.83 -7.95
CA PHE A 11 -4.38 -12.04 -6.76
C PHE A 11 -4.88 -10.59 -6.89
N PHE A 12 -4.47 -9.91 -7.97
CA PHE A 12 -4.90 -8.54 -8.26
C PHE A 12 -6.39 -8.45 -8.53
N GLY A 13 -6.92 -9.41 -9.30
CA GLY A 13 -8.33 -9.46 -9.64
C GLY A 13 -9.25 -9.54 -8.42
N LYS A 14 -8.86 -10.37 -7.43
CA LYS A 14 -9.62 -10.50 -6.17
C LYS A 14 -9.63 -9.19 -5.39
N LEU A 15 -8.50 -8.53 -5.25
CA LEU A 15 -8.39 -7.25 -4.56
C LEU A 15 -9.11 -6.13 -5.31
N ALA A 16 -8.90 -6.03 -6.64
CA ALA A 16 -9.59 -5.06 -7.47
C ALA A 16 -11.11 -5.18 -7.43
N LEU A 17 -11.66 -6.40 -7.26
CA LEU A 17 -13.11 -6.61 -7.11
C LEU A 17 -13.65 -6.11 -5.77
N GLY A 18 -12.84 -6.12 -4.73
CA GLY A 18 -13.23 -5.62 -3.40
C GLY A 18 -13.40 -4.10 -3.35
N MET A 19 -12.76 -3.36 -4.27
CA MET A 19 -12.82 -1.90 -4.29
C MET A 19 -14.12 -1.38 -4.93
N LYS A 20 -14.68 -0.34 -4.34
CA LYS A 20 -15.77 0.44 -4.92
C LYS A 20 -15.20 1.37 -5.99
N ILE A 21 -15.74 1.31 -7.20
CA ILE A 21 -15.30 2.16 -8.32
C ILE A 21 -16.12 3.44 -8.33
N VAL A 22 -15.42 4.59 -8.35
CA VAL A 22 -16.04 5.91 -8.34
C VAL A 22 -15.42 6.78 -9.44
N GLU A 23 -16.27 7.31 -10.34
CA GLU A 23 -15.85 8.28 -11.34
C GLU A 23 -15.65 9.64 -10.67
N ARG A 24 -14.51 10.29 -10.93
CA ARG A 24 -14.15 11.64 -10.46
C ARG A 24 -13.48 12.40 -11.58
N ASP A 25 -13.90 13.63 -11.78
CA ASP A 25 -13.36 14.55 -12.78
C ASP A 25 -12.40 15.60 -12.19
N ASP A 26 -12.26 15.61 -10.87
CA ASP A 26 -11.36 16.47 -10.11
C ASP A 26 -9.97 15.83 -9.85
N ILE A 27 -9.72 14.64 -10.39
CA ILE A 27 -8.41 13.97 -10.38
C ILE A 27 -7.92 13.78 -11.82
N ASP A 28 -6.61 13.79 -12.02
CA ASP A 28 -6.02 13.70 -13.37
C ASP A 28 -6.04 12.29 -13.94
N THR A 29 -5.87 11.26 -13.11
CA THR A 29 -5.68 9.87 -13.53
C THR A 29 -6.56 8.88 -12.74
N MET A 30 -5.96 8.10 -11.85
CA MET A 30 -6.60 7.23 -10.88
C MET A 30 -6.08 7.51 -9.47
N ALA A 31 -6.86 7.13 -8.46
CA ALA A 31 -6.46 7.25 -7.06
C ALA A 31 -7.12 6.19 -6.18
N VAL A 32 -6.53 5.90 -5.02
CA VAL A 32 -7.09 4.99 -4.02
C VAL A 32 -6.99 5.57 -2.60
N ASP A 33 -7.99 5.23 -1.77
CA ASP A 33 -8.06 5.59 -0.35
C ASP A 33 -8.09 4.38 0.61
N GLY A 34 -7.89 3.17 0.08
CA GLY A 34 -7.99 1.91 0.81
C GLY A 34 -9.29 1.14 0.56
N THR A 35 -10.39 1.81 0.18
CA THR A 35 -11.71 1.21 -0.09
C THR A 35 -12.24 1.51 -1.48
N HIS A 36 -11.89 2.67 -2.01
CA HIS A 36 -12.36 3.13 -3.31
C HIS A 36 -11.22 3.13 -4.33
N LEU A 37 -11.59 2.86 -5.59
CA LEU A 37 -10.80 3.13 -6.78
C LEU A 37 -11.46 4.28 -7.52
N PHE A 38 -10.90 5.45 -7.39
CA PHE A 38 -11.32 6.64 -8.12
C PHE A 38 -10.67 6.64 -9.51
N TYR A 39 -11.37 7.16 -10.51
CA TYR A 39 -10.82 7.27 -11.85
C TYR A 39 -11.35 8.48 -12.61
N ASN A 40 -10.47 9.09 -13.39
CA ASN A 40 -10.84 10.08 -14.39
C ASN A 40 -11.24 9.34 -15.68
N LYS A 41 -12.48 9.57 -16.14
CA LYS A 41 -13.04 8.87 -17.29
C LYS A 41 -12.31 9.18 -18.59
N GLU A 42 -11.99 10.43 -18.83
CA GLU A 42 -11.34 10.85 -20.08
C GLU A 42 -9.95 10.25 -20.17
N TRP A 43 -9.18 10.30 -19.09
CA TRP A 43 -7.87 9.68 -19.02
C TRP A 43 -7.92 8.17 -19.23
N VAL A 44 -8.84 7.46 -18.57
CA VAL A 44 -9.00 6.00 -18.70
C VAL A 44 -9.39 5.61 -20.11
N LEU A 45 -10.18 6.41 -20.83
CA LEU A 45 -10.52 6.16 -22.23
C LEU A 45 -9.36 6.45 -23.18
N GLY A 46 -8.42 7.32 -22.79
CA GLY A 46 -7.24 7.68 -23.57
C GLY A 46 -6.12 6.64 -23.57
N ILE A 47 -6.07 5.76 -22.58
CA ILE A 47 -5.04 4.71 -22.47
C ILE A 47 -5.52 3.37 -23.04
N THR A 48 -4.58 2.50 -23.42
CA THR A 48 -4.87 1.18 -23.96
C THR A 48 -5.50 0.24 -22.92
N HIS A 49 -6.07 -0.87 -23.39
CA HIS A 49 -6.63 -1.86 -22.47
C HIS A 49 -5.57 -2.48 -21.54
N GLN A 50 -4.36 -2.74 -22.05
CA GLN A 50 -3.27 -3.33 -21.27
C GLN A 50 -2.74 -2.35 -20.22
N GLU A 51 -2.62 -1.08 -20.56
CA GLU A 51 -2.28 -0.03 -19.61
C GLU A 51 -3.32 0.08 -18.48
N ARG A 52 -4.63 0.00 -18.82
CA ARG A 52 -5.69 -0.04 -17.79
C ARG A 52 -5.54 -1.22 -16.83
N VAL A 53 -5.13 -2.39 -17.35
CA VAL A 53 -4.83 -3.56 -16.50
C VAL A 53 -3.67 -3.27 -15.58
N GLY A 54 -2.59 -2.67 -16.10
CA GLY A 54 -1.40 -2.30 -15.35
C GLY A 54 -1.69 -1.25 -14.27
N VAL A 55 -2.45 -0.21 -14.63
CA VAL A 55 -2.79 0.87 -13.66
C VAL A 55 -3.70 0.35 -12.55
N ILE A 56 -4.69 -0.50 -12.84
CA ILE A 56 -5.50 -1.11 -11.77
C ILE A 56 -4.63 -1.98 -10.85
N ALA A 57 -3.66 -2.72 -11.40
CA ALA A 57 -2.71 -3.47 -10.58
C ALA A 57 -1.82 -2.56 -9.74
N HIS A 58 -1.42 -1.39 -10.26
CA HIS A 58 -0.69 -0.35 -9.55
C HIS A 58 -1.49 0.16 -8.33
N GLU A 59 -2.73 0.55 -8.54
CA GLU A 59 -3.61 1.02 -7.45
C GLU A 59 -3.85 -0.07 -6.39
N VAL A 60 -4.00 -1.32 -6.81
CA VAL A 60 -4.07 -2.46 -5.87
C VAL A 60 -2.82 -2.56 -5.01
N LEU A 61 -1.62 -2.37 -5.58
CA LEU A 61 -0.38 -2.42 -4.79
C LEU A 61 -0.25 -1.27 -3.80
N HIS A 62 -0.78 -0.09 -4.09
CA HIS A 62 -0.85 0.97 -3.08
C HIS A 62 -1.62 0.54 -1.84
N ILE A 63 -2.76 -0.16 -2.01
CA ILE A 63 -3.55 -0.70 -0.90
C ILE A 63 -2.79 -1.82 -0.18
N VAL A 64 -2.23 -2.77 -0.94
CA VAL A 64 -1.48 -3.92 -0.41
C VAL A 64 -0.29 -3.47 0.44
N PHE A 65 0.43 -2.45 -0.02
CA PHE A 65 1.55 -1.83 0.71
C PHE A 65 1.08 -0.85 1.78
N LYS A 66 -0.24 -0.62 1.90
CA LYS A 66 -0.85 0.26 2.90
C LYS A 66 -0.29 1.68 2.83
N HIS A 67 -0.01 2.21 1.64
CA HIS A 67 0.60 3.52 1.47
C HIS A 67 -0.25 4.63 2.09
N HIS A 68 -1.58 4.55 1.99
CA HIS A 68 -2.57 5.46 2.60
C HIS A 68 -2.54 5.44 4.14
N LEU A 69 -2.06 4.36 4.79
CA LEU A 69 -1.93 4.25 6.25
C LEU A 69 -0.50 4.57 6.73
N ARG A 70 0.50 4.32 5.87
CA ARG A 70 1.92 4.42 6.23
C ARG A 70 2.52 5.80 5.97
N ARG A 71 1.81 6.72 5.34
CA ARG A 71 2.33 8.06 5.03
C ARG A 71 2.74 8.82 6.29
N LYS A 72 1.90 8.80 7.32
CA LYS A 72 2.12 9.55 8.56
C LYS A 72 2.28 11.05 8.24
N ASP A 73 3.31 11.69 8.81
CA ASP A 73 3.67 13.10 8.65
C ASP A 73 4.52 13.41 7.40
N ARG A 74 4.73 12.42 6.51
CA ARG A 74 5.51 12.61 5.28
C ARG A 74 4.75 13.46 4.29
N CYS A 75 5.51 14.24 3.47
CA CYS A 75 4.94 15.03 2.38
C CYS A 75 4.17 14.13 1.40
N PRO A 76 2.86 14.38 1.14
CA PRO A 76 2.05 13.51 0.28
C PRO A 76 2.65 13.32 -1.11
N HIS A 77 3.07 14.40 -1.76
CA HIS A 77 3.66 14.39 -3.10
C HIS A 77 4.87 13.44 -3.19
N TYR A 78 5.88 13.63 -2.33
CA TYR A 78 7.07 12.77 -2.34
C TYR A 78 6.80 11.34 -1.86
N TRP A 79 5.79 11.16 -1.01
CA TRP A 79 5.37 9.83 -0.59
C TRP A 79 4.74 9.05 -1.74
N ASN A 80 3.92 9.72 -2.54
CA ASN A 80 3.32 9.15 -3.73
C ASN A 80 4.40 8.78 -4.76
N ILE A 81 5.31 9.71 -5.09
CA ILE A 81 6.47 9.46 -5.97
C ILE A 81 7.26 8.22 -5.52
N ALA A 82 7.55 8.11 -4.23
CA ALA A 82 8.31 6.99 -3.68
C ALA A 82 7.54 5.66 -3.81
N GLY A 83 6.23 5.68 -3.57
CA GLY A 83 5.34 4.54 -3.77
C GLY A 83 5.32 4.08 -5.23
N ASP A 84 5.18 5.03 -6.14
CA ASP A 84 5.12 4.77 -7.58
C ASP A 84 6.42 4.14 -8.09
N TYR A 85 7.57 4.65 -7.70
CA TYR A 85 8.85 4.04 -8.08
C TYR A 85 8.95 2.57 -7.66
N VAL A 86 8.55 2.25 -6.43
CA VAL A 86 8.58 0.87 -5.94
C VAL A 86 7.57 0.00 -6.70
N ILE A 87 6.35 0.46 -6.82
CA ILE A 87 5.26 -0.29 -7.46
C ILE A 87 5.55 -0.51 -8.94
N ASN A 88 5.95 0.54 -9.67
CA ASN A 88 6.18 0.44 -11.12
C ASN A 88 7.35 -0.48 -11.44
N ALA A 89 8.42 -0.47 -10.63
CA ALA A 89 9.53 -1.40 -10.79
C ALA A 89 9.08 -2.85 -10.59
N ILE A 90 8.24 -3.13 -9.59
CA ILE A 90 7.69 -4.47 -9.34
C ILE A 90 6.77 -4.91 -10.51
N LEU A 91 5.86 -4.05 -10.95
CA LEU A 91 4.93 -4.37 -12.02
C LEU A 91 5.64 -4.62 -13.34
N PHE A 92 6.68 -3.85 -13.65
CA PHE A 92 7.51 -4.05 -14.83
C PHE A 92 8.22 -5.41 -14.82
N GLU A 93 8.82 -5.80 -13.70
CA GLU A 93 9.44 -7.13 -13.54
C GLU A 93 8.44 -8.27 -13.76
N HIS A 94 7.14 -8.03 -13.51
CA HIS A 94 6.07 -9.00 -13.68
C HIS A 94 5.30 -8.88 -15.00
N GLY A 95 5.83 -8.08 -15.94
CA GLY A 95 5.34 -7.97 -17.30
C GLY A 95 4.03 -7.17 -17.45
N PHE A 96 3.68 -6.32 -16.51
CA PHE A 96 2.59 -5.37 -16.67
C PHE A 96 3.02 -4.20 -17.54
N ILE A 97 2.09 -3.68 -18.33
CA ILE A 97 2.28 -2.52 -19.17
C ILE A 97 1.66 -1.32 -18.46
N LEU A 98 2.46 -0.29 -18.27
CA LEU A 98 2.04 0.98 -17.66
C LEU A 98 2.05 2.08 -18.72
N PRO A 99 1.23 3.15 -18.57
CA PRO A 99 1.25 4.29 -19.46
C PRO A 99 2.64 4.96 -19.50
N ASP A 100 2.96 5.56 -20.65
CA ASP A 100 4.17 6.34 -20.82
C ASP A 100 4.20 7.53 -19.84
N GLY A 101 5.40 7.88 -19.37
CA GLY A 101 5.61 8.98 -18.42
C GLY A 101 5.51 8.60 -16.96
N GLY A 102 5.18 7.34 -16.63
CA GLY A 102 5.23 6.84 -15.27
C GLY A 102 6.66 6.81 -14.70
N LEU A 103 6.79 7.05 -13.40
CA LEU A 103 8.06 6.98 -12.67
C LEU A 103 8.61 5.56 -12.70
N PHE A 104 9.82 5.38 -13.21
CA PHE A 104 10.42 4.06 -13.34
C PHE A 104 11.93 4.07 -13.13
N ASP A 105 12.38 3.23 -12.19
CA ASP A 105 13.78 2.88 -12.02
C ASP A 105 13.87 1.50 -11.36
N THR A 106 14.48 0.55 -12.05
CA THR A 106 14.61 -0.85 -11.58
C THR A 106 15.34 -0.99 -10.25
N LYS A 107 16.19 -0.02 -9.88
CA LYS A 107 16.92 -0.06 -8.60
C LYS A 107 15.97 -0.11 -7.39
N TYR A 108 14.74 0.41 -7.52
CA TYR A 108 13.80 0.51 -6.42
C TYR A 108 12.90 -0.72 -6.22
N ALA A 109 12.93 -1.72 -7.12
CA ALA A 109 12.07 -2.91 -7.06
C ALA A 109 12.14 -3.68 -5.73
N LYS A 110 13.29 -3.61 -5.04
CA LYS A 110 13.51 -4.28 -3.75
C LYS A 110 13.64 -3.32 -2.56
N TRP A 111 13.41 -2.04 -2.81
CA TRP A 111 13.51 -1.05 -1.75
C TRP A 111 12.18 -0.87 -1.03
N LYS A 112 12.26 -0.53 0.26
CA LYS A 112 11.09 -0.07 1.00
C LYS A 112 10.72 1.35 0.58
N THR A 113 9.43 1.62 0.50
CA THR A 113 8.91 2.95 0.15
C THR A 113 9.51 4.06 1.01
N GLU A 114 9.70 3.81 2.31
CA GLU A 114 10.33 4.77 3.24
C GLU A 114 11.79 5.09 2.85
N SER A 115 12.51 4.13 2.32
CA SER A 115 13.90 4.33 1.88
C SER A 115 13.96 5.13 0.59
N VAL A 116 13.05 4.84 -0.36
CA VAL A 116 12.91 5.63 -1.59
C VAL A 116 12.48 7.05 -1.26
N TYR A 117 11.50 7.22 -0.35
CA TYR A 117 11.06 8.53 0.12
C TYR A 117 12.22 9.38 0.64
N LYS A 118 13.10 8.82 1.48
CA LYS A 118 14.27 9.54 2.01
C LYS A 118 15.20 10.01 0.89
N GLU A 119 15.40 9.21 -0.14
CA GLU A 119 16.24 9.56 -1.28
C GLU A 119 15.60 10.64 -2.15
N VAL A 120 14.34 10.44 -2.56
CA VAL A 120 13.60 11.37 -3.41
C VAL A 120 13.40 12.72 -2.72
N PHE A 121 13.03 12.73 -1.44
CA PHE A 121 12.84 13.94 -0.65
C PHE A 121 14.12 14.74 -0.45
N LYS A 122 15.28 14.04 -0.31
CA LYS A 122 16.57 14.70 -0.16
C LYS A 122 16.99 15.43 -1.45
N ASN A 123 16.75 14.81 -2.60
CA ASN A 123 17.23 15.31 -3.88
C ASN A 123 16.37 16.45 -4.43
N LYS A 124 15.08 16.55 -4.03
CA LYS A 124 14.09 17.55 -4.52
C LYS A 124 14.02 17.67 -6.04
N GLU A 125 14.42 16.62 -6.76
CA GLU A 125 14.53 16.61 -8.23
C GLU A 125 13.16 16.44 -8.92
N HIS A 126 12.07 16.35 -8.14
CA HIS A 126 10.77 15.89 -8.61
C HIS A 126 9.62 16.86 -8.27
N ASP A 127 9.91 18.13 -8.02
CA ASP A 127 8.88 19.12 -7.65
C ASP A 127 7.80 19.30 -8.74
N ASP A 128 8.15 19.08 -10.01
CA ASP A 128 7.27 19.25 -11.18
C ASP A 128 6.75 17.91 -11.77
N ILE A 129 6.99 16.78 -11.12
CA ILE A 129 6.60 15.48 -11.68
C ILE A 129 5.15 15.15 -11.32
N GLN A 130 4.35 14.85 -12.35
CA GLN A 130 3.03 14.23 -12.19
C GLN A 130 3.17 12.72 -12.03
N THR A 131 2.42 12.15 -11.10
CA THR A 131 2.33 10.72 -10.85
C THR A 131 1.18 10.09 -11.66
N VAL A 132 1.30 8.80 -12.00
CA VAL A 132 0.25 8.08 -12.78
C VAL A 132 -0.92 7.67 -11.88
N GLY A 133 -0.70 7.57 -10.58
CA GLY A 133 -1.69 7.31 -9.55
C GLY A 133 -1.55 8.26 -8.38
N GLU A 134 -2.53 8.32 -7.52
CA GLU A 134 -2.50 9.12 -6.31
C GLU A 134 -3.01 8.31 -5.11
N VAL A 135 -2.27 8.39 -4.01
CA VAL A 135 -2.71 7.84 -2.73
C VAL A 135 -3.38 8.95 -1.92
N ILE A 136 -4.67 8.81 -1.74
CA ILE A 136 -5.46 9.69 -0.89
C ILE A 136 -5.45 9.11 0.53
N ASP A 137 -5.28 9.97 1.53
CA ASP A 137 -5.38 9.53 2.92
C ASP A 137 -6.76 8.93 3.19
N ALA A 138 -6.78 7.85 3.95
CA ALA A 138 -8.03 7.20 4.31
C ALA A 138 -8.89 8.16 5.17
N THR A 139 -10.14 8.34 4.75
CA THR A 139 -11.14 9.12 5.48
C THR A 139 -12.35 8.26 5.79
N GLY A 140 -13.09 8.62 6.85
CA GLY A 140 -14.37 8.02 7.17
C GLY A 140 -15.44 8.32 6.11
N GLU A 141 -16.59 7.64 6.18
CA GLU A 141 -17.73 7.87 5.27
C GLU A 141 -18.28 9.32 5.37
N ASP A 142 -17.99 10.00 6.47
CA ASP A 142 -18.35 11.41 6.71
C ASP A 142 -17.26 12.40 6.22
N GLY A 143 -16.19 11.91 5.59
CA GLY A 143 -15.08 12.70 5.07
C GLY A 143 -14.09 13.20 6.14
N LYS A 144 -14.23 12.76 7.39
CA LYS A 144 -13.30 13.11 8.47
C LYS A 144 -12.11 12.17 8.53
N GLU A 145 -11.04 12.63 9.16
CA GLU A 145 -9.89 11.79 9.48
C GLU A 145 -10.33 10.61 10.35
N LEU A 146 -9.81 9.43 10.03
CA LEU A 146 -10.05 8.23 10.81
C LEU A 146 -9.32 8.30 12.16
N THR A 147 -9.96 7.79 13.19
CA THR A 147 -9.33 7.56 14.49
C THR A 147 -8.29 6.44 14.40
N GLU A 148 -7.36 6.41 15.34
CA GLU A 148 -6.33 5.36 15.43
C GLU A 148 -6.94 3.94 15.45
N SER A 149 -8.09 3.77 16.11
CA SER A 149 -8.80 2.49 16.16
C SER A 149 -9.36 2.09 14.79
N GLU A 150 -9.92 3.04 14.04
CA GLU A 150 -10.45 2.81 12.68
C GLU A 150 -9.31 2.51 11.70
N LEU A 151 -8.18 3.20 11.81
CA LEU A 151 -6.98 2.91 11.01
C LEU A 151 -6.46 1.49 11.27
N GLN A 152 -6.41 1.05 12.54
CA GLN A 152 -6.00 -0.32 12.90
C GLN A 152 -6.98 -1.37 12.37
N GLU A 153 -8.28 -1.08 12.40
CA GLU A 153 -9.29 -1.99 11.85
C GLU A 153 -9.14 -2.11 10.33
N MET A 154 -9.01 -0.98 9.62
CA MET A 154 -8.76 -0.96 8.18
C MET A 154 -7.47 -1.74 7.82
N GLU A 155 -6.41 -1.59 8.60
CA GLU A 155 -5.17 -2.33 8.40
C GLU A 155 -5.36 -3.85 8.51
N LYS A 156 -6.15 -4.31 9.49
CA LYS A 156 -6.48 -5.73 9.67
C LYS A 156 -7.33 -6.23 8.50
N GLU A 157 -8.34 -5.48 8.09
CA GLU A 157 -9.19 -5.83 6.95
C GLU A 157 -8.39 -6.00 5.67
N ILE A 158 -7.51 -5.06 5.35
CA ILE A 158 -6.61 -5.15 4.19
C ILE A 158 -5.73 -6.40 4.29
N THR A 159 -5.18 -6.68 5.47
CA THR A 159 -4.35 -7.87 5.68
C THR A 159 -5.14 -9.16 5.40
N VAL A 160 -6.38 -9.24 5.87
CA VAL A 160 -7.27 -10.40 5.61
C VAL A 160 -7.59 -10.52 4.12
N GLN A 161 -7.89 -9.40 3.45
CA GLN A 161 -8.17 -9.38 2.01
C GLN A 161 -6.96 -9.85 1.19
N VAL A 162 -5.75 -9.42 1.54
CA VAL A 162 -4.50 -9.86 0.89
C VAL A 162 -4.29 -11.36 1.06
N LEU A 163 -4.48 -11.91 2.27
CA LEU A 163 -4.38 -13.35 2.53
C LEU A 163 -5.42 -14.16 1.73
N GLN A 164 -6.65 -13.68 1.66
CA GLN A 164 -7.71 -14.30 0.86
C GLN A 164 -7.40 -14.28 -0.64
N ALA A 165 -6.83 -13.18 -1.14
CA ALA A 165 -6.42 -13.04 -2.53
C ALA A 165 -5.26 -14.01 -2.86
N GLU A 166 -4.30 -14.17 -1.96
CA GLU A 166 -3.21 -15.14 -2.06
C GLU A 166 -3.75 -16.58 -2.16
N GLN A 167 -4.67 -16.93 -1.26
CA GLN A 167 -5.30 -18.27 -1.28
C GLN A 167 -6.09 -18.51 -2.57
N SER A 168 -6.83 -17.52 -3.05
CA SER A 168 -7.57 -17.60 -4.31
C SER A 168 -6.64 -17.83 -5.50
N ALA A 169 -5.52 -17.10 -5.58
CA ALA A 169 -4.53 -17.27 -6.62
C ALA A 169 -3.89 -18.69 -6.61
N LYS A 170 -3.57 -19.21 -5.44
CA LYS A 170 -3.06 -20.58 -5.26
C LYS A 170 -4.09 -21.63 -5.70
N GLY A 171 -5.35 -21.46 -5.33
CA GLY A 171 -6.45 -22.39 -5.68
C GLY A 171 -6.71 -22.45 -7.19
N MET A 172 -6.42 -21.38 -7.93
CA MET A 172 -6.53 -21.31 -9.40
C MET A 172 -5.27 -21.86 -10.14
N GLY A 173 -4.30 -22.43 -9.43
CA GLY A 173 -3.05 -22.93 -10.01
C GLY A 173 -2.13 -21.82 -10.53
N LYS A 174 -2.41 -20.58 -10.21
CA LYS A 174 -1.62 -19.40 -10.62
C LYS A 174 -0.81 -18.80 -9.47
N GLY A 175 -0.62 -19.55 -8.39
CA GLY A 175 0.35 -19.27 -7.32
C GLY A 175 1.79 -19.63 -7.70
N GLY A 176 2.13 -19.59 -8.99
CA GLY A 176 3.47 -19.91 -9.49
C GLY A 176 4.55 -18.92 -9.04
N ASP A 177 5.82 -19.19 -9.40
CA ASP A 177 6.99 -18.45 -8.91
C ASP A 177 6.90 -16.93 -9.07
N ALA A 178 6.29 -16.42 -10.15
CA ALA A 178 6.10 -14.98 -10.35
C ALA A 178 5.16 -14.37 -9.30
N THR A 179 4.00 -15.01 -9.02
CA THR A 179 3.07 -14.54 -7.99
C THR A 179 3.66 -14.71 -6.59
N LYS A 180 4.44 -15.77 -6.37
CA LYS A 180 5.13 -16.02 -5.10
C LYS A 180 6.21 -14.99 -4.83
N GLY A 181 7.06 -14.67 -5.81
CA GLY A 181 8.07 -13.64 -5.68
C GLY A 181 7.47 -12.26 -5.38
N MET A 182 6.38 -11.90 -6.05
CA MET A 182 5.63 -10.68 -5.76
C MET A 182 5.04 -10.68 -4.34
N LEU A 183 4.46 -11.79 -3.89
CA LEU A 183 3.90 -11.90 -2.54
C LEU A 183 4.97 -11.85 -1.46
N ASP A 184 6.17 -12.38 -1.72
CA ASP A 184 7.30 -12.26 -0.79
C ASP A 184 7.76 -10.81 -0.69
N ILE A 185 7.82 -10.06 -1.80
CA ILE A 185 8.09 -8.62 -1.80
C ILE A 185 6.98 -7.87 -1.06
N VAL A 186 5.71 -8.21 -1.28
CA VAL A 186 4.57 -7.64 -0.54
C VAL A 186 4.72 -7.83 0.96
N LYS A 187 5.09 -9.03 1.39
CA LYS A 187 5.32 -9.32 2.82
C LYS A 187 6.50 -8.53 3.38
N GLU A 188 7.60 -8.42 2.64
CA GLU A 188 8.76 -7.61 3.05
C GLU A 188 8.42 -6.11 3.13
N GLN A 189 7.61 -5.61 2.20
CA GLN A 189 7.15 -4.21 2.20
C GLN A 189 6.14 -3.92 3.33
N SER A 190 5.26 -4.87 3.64
CA SER A 190 4.21 -4.69 4.66
C SER A 190 4.71 -4.74 6.10
N VAL A 191 5.88 -5.33 6.35
CA VAL A 191 6.50 -5.39 7.68
C VAL A 191 7.56 -4.30 7.80
N SER A 192 7.19 -3.16 8.39
CA SER A 192 8.18 -2.19 8.86
C SER A 192 8.85 -2.75 10.11
N TRP A 193 10.09 -3.21 9.98
CA TRP A 193 10.90 -3.61 11.14
C TRP A 193 11.06 -2.48 12.16
N ASP A 194 11.04 -1.23 11.72
CA ASP A 194 11.04 -0.06 12.59
C ASP A 194 9.77 0.00 13.44
N ASP A 195 8.60 -0.32 12.87
CA ASP A 195 7.33 -0.40 13.61
C ASP A 195 7.29 -1.64 14.51
N VAL A 196 7.83 -2.78 14.07
CA VAL A 196 7.95 -3.98 14.92
C VAL A 196 8.87 -3.72 16.09
N LEU A 197 10.04 -3.10 15.87
CA LEU A 197 10.97 -2.74 16.93
C LEU A 197 10.39 -1.66 17.85
N ALA A 198 9.71 -0.65 17.32
CA ALA A 198 9.06 0.39 18.12
C ALA A 198 7.98 -0.22 19.04
N ASN A 199 7.14 -1.12 18.51
CA ASN A 199 6.13 -1.83 19.29
C ASN A 199 6.77 -2.75 20.33
N LEU A 200 7.82 -3.51 19.97
CA LEU A 200 8.54 -4.36 20.90
C LEU A 200 9.18 -3.55 22.06
N VAL A 201 9.78 -2.40 21.74
CA VAL A 201 10.36 -1.49 22.75
C VAL A 201 9.26 -0.91 23.64
N LEU A 202 8.10 -0.58 23.08
CA LEU A 202 6.95 -0.09 23.84
C LEU A 202 6.42 -1.18 24.79
N ASP A 203 6.25 -2.41 24.30
CA ASP A 203 5.82 -3.56 25.08
C ASP A 203 6.79 -3.87 26.22
N ILE A 204 8.10 -3.82 25.96
CA ILE A 204 9.14 -3.99 26.99
C ILE A 204 9.05 -2.87 28.04
N LYS A 205 8.87 -1.61 27.63
CA LYS A 205 8.71 -0.48 28.56
C LYS A 205 7.46 -0.63 29.43
N ILE A 206 6.33 -1.00 28.83
CA ILE A 206 5.07 -1.24 29.54
C ILE A 206 5.24 -2.40 30.54
N PHE A 207 5.82 -3.51 30.08
CA PHE A 207 6.09 -4.67 30.95
C PHE A 207 6.99 -4.30 32.11
N THR A 208 8.10 -3.60 31.87
CA THR A 208 9.04 -3.14 32.91
C THR A 208 8.34 -2.22 33.92
N TYR A 209 7.51 -1.27 33.40
CA TYR A 209 6.73 -0.38 34.27
C TYR A 209 5.75 -1.16 35.18
N LEU A 210 5.03 -2.13 34.61
CA LEU A 210 4.07 -2.96 35.37
C LEU A 210 4.76 -3.82 36.43
N VAL A 211 5.93 -4.41 36.11
CA VAL A 211 6.73 -5.19 37.05
C VAL A 211 7.23 -4.30 38.20
N VAL A 212 7.77 -3.13 37.90
CA VAL A 212 8.24 -2.17 38.92
C VAL A 212 7.09 -1.73 39.81
N LYS A 213 5.93 -1.38 39.22
CA LYS A 213 4.74 -0.97 39.97
C LYS A 213 4.22 -2.09 40.88
N ARG A 214 4.18 -3.33 40.37
CA ARG A 214 3.78 -4.51 41.19
C ARG A 214 4.71 -4.73 42.34
N ASN A 215 6.02 -4.63 42.16
CA ASN A 215 7.00 -4.79 43.23
C ASN A 215 6.92 -3.67 44.26
N LEU A 216 6.59 -2.43 43.83
CA LEU A 216 6.39 -1.30 44.76
C LEU A 216 5.14 -1.52 45.62
N VAL A 217 4.03 -1.95 45.03
CA VAL A 217 2.78 -2.25 45.76
C VAL A 217 3.00 -3.37 46.80
N GLN A 218 3.72 -4.44 46.40
CA GLN A 218 4.04 -5.51 47.38
C GLN A 218 4.92 -5.04 48.52
N LYS A 219 5.87 -4.12 48.29
CA LYS A 219 6.69 -3.55 49.37
C LYS A 219 5.90 -2.66 50.33
N VAL A 220 4.90 -1.92 49.81
CA VAL A 220 4.06 -1.06 50.67
C VAL A 220 3.06 -1.86 51.49
N LEU A 221 2.62 -3.05 51.02
CA LEU A 221 1.73 -3.94 51.76
C LEU A 221 2.44 -4.76 52.88
N LEU A 222 3.75 -4.74 52.92
CA LEU A 222 4.59 -5.47 53.90
C LEU A 222 5.17 -4.54 55.00
N LEU A 223 4.81 -3.25 54.98
CA LEU A 223 5.09 -2.25 56.02
C LEU A 223 3.84 -1.93 56.85
#